data_6df3a87421f5b696f22d2bc604dfd566
#
_entry.id   6df3a87421f5b696f22d2bc604dfd566
#
_cell.length_a   1.000
_cell.length_b   1.000
_cell.length_c   1.000
_cell.angle_alpha   90.00
_cell.angle_beta   90.00
_cell.angle_gamma   90.00
#
_symmetry.space_group_name_H-M   'P 1'
#
loop_
_entity.id
_entity.type
_entity.pdbx_description
1 polymer ?
#
loop_
_entity_poly.entity_id
_entity_poly.type
_entity_poly.pdbx_seq_one_letter_code
_entity_poly.pdbx_strand_id
1 'polypeptide(L)'
;MLVDVSKLDEEQRKRILKKLVERLGLSQAAKQLGVARSTLYRYVSGDQSIPEVVVEGASQKLSADDLMDAIYGTKTVDVDVTTAISVVVKALRDEKFRNFFLSILYQHLGEYLKAASNVYIVSEDDVKAFEKVLDERSKSTKDMRMRYLRRALAESGYELSPDSIRDLIAELKEESSNIARHTANSLKLFIKTVVAEKNLQLAQLLYNSFKVPKSTYKYKPRPLTLDNLKQIFNNIEHVGAKAFFLLLAETGLRVGEVYSLRVEQVDLANRVIKIMKENQTKRAYISFLHKETVNWLKEKYLPYREEFVSRYEKAVKQIGIDVTSWKEKLFPFQLADLRASIKGAMRKTLGTEFRLYDLRALFASYLIKNGVSPMIVNLLQGRAPPAQFQILQNHYFVISEIELQKLYDEKAPRLLG
;
A
#
# COMPACT_ATOMS: atom_id res chain seq x y z
N MET A 1 28.21 -42.11 -7.15
CA MET A 1 28.09 -43.06 -6.06
C MET A 1 27.68 -42.30 -4.82
N LEU A 2 26.52 -42.59 -4.25
CA LEU A 2 25.93 -41.81 -3.14
C LEU A 2 26.58 -42.09 -1.77
N VAL A 3 27.22 -43.25 -1.63
CA VAL A 3 27.84 -43.68 -0.36
C VAL A 3 29.20 -44.29 -0.65
N ASP A 4 30.21 -43.87 0.13
CA ASP A 4 31.55 -44.50 0.11
C ASP A 4 31.49 -45.79 0.96
N VAL A 5 31.28 -46.92 0.30
CA VAL A 5 31.06 -48.23 0.91
C VAL A 5 32.26 -48.70 1.74
N SER A 6 33.46 -48.19 1.45
CA SER A 6 34.69 -48.54 2.18
C SER A 6 34.67 -48.03 3.64
N LYS A 7 33.87 -47.01 3.93
CA LYS A 7 33.72 -46.39 5.25
C LYS A 7 32.59 -46.98 6.09
N LEU A 8 31.81 -47.91 5.54
CA LEU A 8 30.71 -48.54 6.26
C LEU A 8 31.22 -49.69 7.13
N ASP A 9 30.75 -49.69 8.38
CA ASP A 9 30.96 -50.82 9.27
C ASP A 9 30.13 -52.07 8.83
N GLU A 10 30.45 -53.24 9.40
CA GLU A 10 29.78 -54.48 9.03
C GLU A 10 28.29 -54.48 9.35
N GLU A 11 27.89 -53.81 10.40
CA GLU A 11 26.46 -53.68 10.79
C GLU A 11 25.68 -52.77 9.83
N GLN A 12 26.30 -51.70 9.35
CA GLN A 12 25.72 -50.83 8.32
C GLN A 12 25.59 -51.59 6.99
N ARG A 13 26.62 -52.32 6.59
CA ARG A 13 26.60 -53.19 5.40
C ARG A 13 25.47 -54.22 5.47
N LYS A 14 25.28 -54.86 6.60
CA LYS A 14 24.21 -55.81 6.87
C LYS A 14 22.83 -55.17 6.77
N ARG A 15 22.64 -54.00 7.36
CA ARG A 15 21.36 -53.29 7.29
C ARG A 15 20.99 -52.86 5.86
N ILE A 16 21.95 -52.47 5.03
CA ILE A 16 21.72 -52.20 3.60
C ILE A 16 21.20 -53.44 2.89
N LEU A 17 21.84 -54.61 3.08
CA LEU A 17 21.37 -55.84 2.47
C LEU A 17 20.01 -56.28 3.00
N LYS A 18 19.77 -56.13 4.29
CA LYS A 18 18.48 -56.42 4.93
C LYS A 18 17.36 -55.59 4.33
N LYS A 19 17.60 -54.27 4.15
CA LYS A 19 16.62 -53.37 3.53
C LYS A 19 16.32 -53.76 2.08
N LEU A 20 17.32 -54.17 1.30
CA LEU A 20 17.12 -54.67 -0.06
C LEU A 20 16.30 -55.96 -0.08
N VAL A 21 16.57 -56.87 0.86
CA VAL A 21 15.82 -58.15 0.99
C VAL A 21 14.39 -57.90 1.44
N GLU A 22 14.16 -56.99 2.33
CA GLU A 22 12.81 -56.55 2.75
C GLU A 22 11.99 -56.05 1.55
N ARG A 23 12.63 -55.27 0.65
CA ARG A 23 11.97 -54.68 -0.50
C ARG A 23 11.70 -55.65 -1.65
N LEU A 24 12.63 -56.53 -1.95
CA LEU A 24 12.59 -57.37 -3.14
C LEU A 24 12.31 -58.89 -2.84
N GLY A 25 12.43 -59.27 -1.60
CA GLY A 25 12.49 -60.70 -1.20
C GLY A 25 13.86 -61.32 -1.46
N LEU A 26 14.24 -62.28 -0.63
CA LEU A 26 15.58 -62.89 -0.61
C LEU A 26 16.02 -63.47 -1.97
N SER A 27 15.11 -64.13 -2.68
CA SER A 27 15.42 -64.78 -3.99
C SER A 27 15.70 -63.76 -5.08
N GLN A 28 14.94 -62.70 -5.12
CA GLN A 28 15.06 -61.68 -6.15
C GLN A 28 16.24 -60.76 -5.88
N ALA A 29 16.48 -60.40 -4.61
CA ALA A 29 17.67 -59.65 -4.20
C ALA A 29 18.95 -60.43 -4.53
N ALA A 30 19.02 -61.75 -4.24
CA ALA A 30 20.16 -62.58 -4.58
C ALA A 30 20.45 -62.64 -6.10
N LYS A 31 19.39 -62.80 -6.91
CA LYS A 31 19.49 -62.73 -8.37
C LYS A 31 20.03 -61.40 -8.88
N GLN A 32 19.56 -60.27 -8.31
CA GLN A 32 19.99 -58.93 -8.70
C GLN A 32 21.42 -58.59 -8.27
N LEU A 33 21.89 -59.18 -7.19
CA LEU A 33 23.26 -59.01 -6.68
C LEU A 33 24.24 -60.04 -7.28
N GLY A 34 23.78 -60.98 -8.10
CA GLY A 34 24.61 -62.03 -8.71
C GLY A 34 25.20 -62.99 -7.69
N VAL A 35 24.54 -63.20 -6.54
CA VAL A 35 24.98 -64.13 -5.49
C VAL A 35 23.97 -65.27 -5.28
N ALA A 36 24.45 -66.42 -4.77
CA ALA A 36 23.54 -67.52 -4.41
C ALA A 36 22.61 -67.10 -3.26
N ARG A 37 21.36 -67.63 -3.29
CA ARG A 37 20.36 -67.27 -2.22
C ARG A 37 20.86 -67.63 -0.82
N SER A 38 21.55 -68.78 -0.68
CA SER A 38 22.17 -69.23 0.57
C SER A 38 23.29 -68.27 1.04
N THR A 39 24.04 -67.72 0.10
CA THR A 39 25.12 -66.79 0.39
C THR A 39 24.55 -65.43 0.88
N LEU A 40 23.52 -64.96 0.19
CA LEU A 40 22.85 -63.71 0.62
C LEU A 40 22.21 -63.90 2.01
N TYR A 41 21.63 -65.04 2.30
CA TYR A 41 21.08 -65.35 3.62
C TYR A 41 22.17 -65.26 4.70
N ARG A 42 23.38 -65.88 4.48
CA ARG A 42 24.50 -65.78 5.41
C ARG A 42 25.00 -64.37 5.61
N TYR A 43 24.98 -63.52 4.59
CA TYR A 43 25.31 -62.12 4.71
C TYR A 43 24.31 -61.37 5.60
N VAL A 44 23.02 -61.58 5.38
CA VAL A 44 21.96 -60.92 6.16
C VAL A 44 21.85 -61.45 7.60
N SER A 45 22.14 -62.75 7.84
CA SER A 45 22.20 -63.33 9.18
C SER A 45 23.46 -62.90 9.95
N GLY A 46 24.51 -62.50 9.24
CA GLY A 46 25.80 -62.13 9.87
C GLY A 46 26.76 -63.29 10.05
N ASP A 47 26.47 -64.45 9.39
CA ASP A 47 27.28 -65.65 9.46
C ASP A 47 28.52 -65.59 8.54
N GLN A 48 28.60 -64.52 7.70
CA GLN A 48 29.69 -64.31 6.75
C GLN A 48 29.88 -62.81 6.51
N SER A 49 31.14 -62.35 6.42
CA SER A 49 31.49 -60.99 6.09
C SER A 49 31.02 -60.59 4.69
N ILE A 50 30.57 -59.34 4.54
CA ILE A 50 29.93 -58.83 3.34
C ILE A 50 30.94 -58.12 2.45
N PRO A 51 31.23 -58.66 1.23
CA PRO A 51 32.14 -58.00 0.30
C PRO A 51 31.61 -56.61 -0.14
N GLU A 52 32.49 -55.64 -0.29
CA GLU A 52 32.16 -54.28 -0.68
C GLU A 52 31.37 -54.20 -2.00
N VAL A 53 31.75 -55.00 -2.97
CA VAL A 53 31.06 -55.11 -4.28
C VAL A 53 29.57 -55.49 -4.13
N VAL A 54 29.24 -56.36 -3.17
CA VAL A 54 27.86 -56.75 -2.89
C VAL A 54 27.06 -55.61 -2.26
N VAL A 55 27.68 -54.86 -1.34
CA VAL A 55 27.09 -53.68 -0.73
C VAL A 55 26.91 -52.55 -1.74
N GLU A 56 27.89 -52.35 -2.61
CA GLU A 56 27.80 -51.44 -3.75
C GLU A 56 26.62 -51.74 -4.66
N GLY A 57 26.50 -53.00 -5.07
CA GLY A 57 25.38 -53.49 -5.89
C GLY A 57 24.02 -53.33 -5.20
N ALA A 58 23.96 -53.48 -3.88
CA ALA A 58 22.75 -53.27 -3.08
C ALA A 58 22.42 -51.78 -2.97
N SER A 59 23.42 -50.93 -2.72
CA SER A 59 23.22 -49.48 -2.58
C SER A 59 22.71 -48.82 -3.87
N GLN A 60 23.09 -49.34 -5.04
CA GLN A 60 22.61 -48.85 -6.33
C GLN A 60 21.13 -49.18 -6.61
N LYS A 61 20.55 -50.11 -5.86
CA LYS A 61 19.17 -50.58 -6.06
C LYS A 61 18.18 -50.08 -4.99
N LEU A 62 18.66 -49.43 -3.97
CA LEU A 62 17.87 -48.80 -2.94
C LEU A 62 17.66 -47.32 -3.26
N SER A 63 16.54 -46.79 -2.81
CA SER A 63 16.32 -45.33 -2.82
C SER A 63 17.27 -44.62 -1.85
N ALA A 64 17.47 -43.33 -2.02
CA ALA A 64 18.30 -42.54 -1.10
C ALA A 64 17.78 -42.64 0.34
N ASP A 65 16.44 -42.61 0.51
CA ASP A 65 15.79 -42.71 1.82
C ASP A 65 16.02 -44.06 2.48
N ASP A 66 15.88 -45.17 1.71
CA ASP A 66 16.16 -46.52 2.19
C ASP A 66 17.64 -46.69 2.60
N LEU A 67 18.55 -46.07 1.88
CA LEU A 67 19.99 -46.09 2.20
C LEU A 67 20.28 -45.29 3.48
N MET A 68 19.70 -44.09 3.60
CA MET A 68 19.86 -43.24 4.79
C MET A 68 19.31 -43.95 6.03
N ASP A 69 18.11 -44.55 5.92
CA ASP A 69 17.51 -45.35 6.98
C ASP A 69 18.37 -46.57 7.36
N ALA A 70 18.94 -47.28 6.37
CA ALA A 70 19.81 -48.44 6.61
C ALA A 70 21.15 -48.05 7.26
N ILE A 71 21.75 -46.89 6.88
CA ILE A 71 23.07 -46.47 7.36
C ILE A 71 22.96 -45.82 8.75
N TYR A 72 22.01 -44.92 8.91
CA TYR A 72 21.93 -44.09 10.12
C TYR A 72 20.79 -44.46 11.08
N GLY A 73 19.83 -45.29 10.60
CA GLY A 73 18.64 -45.67 11.36
C GLY A 73 17.67 -44.52 11.55
N THR A 74 16.53 -44.78 12.17
CA THR A 74 15.51 -43.78 12.51
C THR A 74 15.88 -42.90 13.70
N LYS A 75 17.10 -42.96 14.22
CA LYS A 75 17.54 -42.06 15.27
C LYS A 75 17.79 -40.68 14.66
N THR A 76 16.99 -39.72 15.06
CA THR A 76 17.30 -38.28 14.90
C THR A 76 18.72 -38.06 15.45
N VAL A 77 19.66 -37.76 14.56
CA VAL A 77 20.99 -37.34 14.99
C VAL A 77 20.78 -35.95 15.59
N ASP A 78 20.95 -35.86 16.89
CA ASP A 78 20.92 -34.55 17.56
C ASP A 78 22.18 -33.80 17.13
N VAL A 79 22.03 -32.98 16.09
CA VAL A 79 23.15 -32.18 15.55
C VAL A 79 23.21 -30.91 16.35
N ASP A 80 24.23 -30.74 17.16
CA ASP A 80 24.47 -29.48 17.84
C ASP A 80 24.74 -28.34 16.85
N VAL A 81 24.47 -27.11 17.28
CA VAL A 81 24.61 -25.90 16.44
C VAL A 81 26.05 -25.75 15.91
N THR A 82 27.07 -26.19 16.65
CA THR A 82 28.48 -26.08 16.28
C THR A 82 28.79 -26.99 15.10
N THR A 83 28.27 -28.22 15.13
CA THR A 83 28.39 -29.18 14.02
C THR A 83 27.68 -28.67 12.77
N ALA A 84 26.46 -28.14 12.91
CA ALA A 84 25.72 -27.55 11.80
C ALA A 84 26.49 -26.36 11.16
N ILE A 85 27.02 -25.46 11.98
CA ILE A 85 27.84 -24.33 11.50
C ILE A 85 29.12 -24.84 10.80
N SER A 86 29.76 -25.87 11.32
CA SER A 86 30.98 -26.45 10.74
C SER A 86 30.71 -27.02 9.35
N VAL A 87 29.58 -27.67 9.11
CA VAL A 87 29.14 -28.17 7.80
C VAL A 87 28.93 -27.00 6.83
N VAL A 88 28.27 -25.93 7.25
CA VAL A 88 28.05 -24.73 6.44
C VAL A 88 29.37 -24.06 6.08
N VAL A 89 30.27 -23.86 7.05
CA VAL A 89 31.60 -23.27 6.83
C VAL A 89 32.44 -24.10 5.87
N LYS A 90 32.36 -25.42 5.97
CA LYS A 90 33.05 -26.30 5.04
C LYS A 90 32.48 -26.18 3.63
N ALA A 91 31.16 -26.12 3.48
CA ALA A 91 30.50 -25.91 2.19
C ALA A 91 30.86 -24.55 1.54
N LEU A 92 31.09 -23.53 2.36
CA LEU A 92 31.53 -22.20 1.87
C LEU A 92 32.98 -22.19 1.40
N ARG A 93 33.87 -23.01 1.97
CA ARG A 93 35.33 -23.00 1.74
C ARG A 93 35.80 -24.08 0.76
N ASP A 94 35.11 -25.20 0.65
CA ASP A 94 35.46 -26.35 -0.20
C ASP A 94 34.47 -26.49 -1.36
N GLU A 95 34.93 -26.25 -2.58
CA GLU A 95 34.10 -26.28 -3.78
C GLU A 95 33.49 -27.68 -4.04
N LYS A 96 34.29 -28.74 -3.85
CA LYS A 96 33.79 -30.13 -4.04
C LYS A 96 32.75 -30.47 -2.99
N PHE A 97 32.97 -30.11 -1.75
CA PHE A 97 32.02 -30.34 -0.67
C PHE A 97 30.75 -29.49 -0.87
N ARG A 98 30.89 -28.25 -1.31
CA ARG A 98 29.76 -27.36 -1.64
C ARG A 98 28.88 -27.97 -2.72
N ASN A 99 29.47 -28.42 -3.83
CA ASN A 99 28.71 -29.00 -4.93
C ASN A 99 27.98 -30.30 -4.51
N PHE A 100 28.63 -31.13 -3.70
CA PHE A 100 28.00 -32.29 -3.09
C PHE A 100 26.87 -31.90 -2.14
N PHE A 101 27.08 -30.97 -1.24
CA PHE A 101 26.09 -30.48 -0.29
C PHE A 101 24.88 -29.88 -0.99
N LEU A 102 25.10 -29.02 -1.99
CA LEU A 102 24.02 -28.46 -2.80
C LEU A 102 23.26 -29.53 -3.57
N SER A 103 23.91 -30.55 -4.11
CA SER A 103 23.21 -31.62 -4.82
C SER A 103 22.26 -32.39 -3.91
N ILE A 104 22.67 -32.66 -2.66
CA ILE A 104 21.80 -33.30 -1.66
C ILE A 104 20.62 -32.37 -1.31
N LEU A 105 20.90 -31.09 -1.05
CA LEU A 105 19.83 -30.14 -0.74
C LEU A 105 18.81 -30.02 -1.88
N TYR A 106 19.28 -29.91 -3.12
CA TYR A 106 18.37 -29.86 -4.28
C TYR A 106 17.58 -31.15 -4.49
N GLN A 107 18.20 -32.30 -4.21
CA GLN A 107 17.54 -33.59 -4.37
C GLN A 107 16.44 -33.85 -3.33
N HIS A 108 16.68 -33.47 -2.07
CA HIS A 108 15.77 -33.77 -0.97
C HIS A 108 14.92 -32.57 -0.51
N LEU A 109 15.38 -31.34 -0.74
CA LEU A 109 14.71 -30.12 -0.33
C LEU A 109 14.40 -29.19 -1.52
N GLY A 110 14.56 -29.68 -2.75
CA GLY A 110 14.44 -28.84 -3.96
C GLY A 110 13.11 -28.12 -4.08
N GLU A 111 12.01 -28.75 -3.68
CA GLU A 111 10.70 -28.10 -3.66
C GLU A 111 10.60 -27.06 -2.55
N TYR A 112 11.13 -27.34 -1.36
CA TYR A 112 11.20 -26.37 -0.26
C TYR A 112 12.13 -25.20 -0.59
N LEU A 113 13.28 -25.46 -1.24
CA LEU A 113 14.20 -24.43 -1.69
C LEU A 113 13.59 -23.57 -2.80
N LYS A 114 12.83 -24.14 -3.71
CA LYS A 114 12.06 -23.39 -4.71
C LYS A 114 10.97 -22.54 -4.05
N ALA A 115 10.23 -23.09 -3.09
CA ALA A 115 9.25 -22.34 -2.32
C ALA A 115 9.90 -21.20 -1.52
N ALA A 116 11.02 -21.48 -0.84
CA ALA A 116 11.80 -20.46 -0.11
C ALA A 116 12.42 -19.41 -1.05
N SER A 117 12.82 -19.77 -2.27
CA SER A 117 13.33 -18.84 -3.27
C SER A 117 12.28 -17.83 -3.77
N ASN A 118 10.99 -18.14 -3.59
CA ASN A 118 9.86 -17.28 -3.96
C ASN A 118 9.36 -16.41 -2.81
N VAL A 119 10.03 -16.42 -1.66
CA VAL A 119 9.71 -15.62 -0.48
C VAL A 119 10.74 -14.50 -0.33
N TYR A 120 10.25 -13.28 -0.13
CA TYR A 120 11.06 -12.12 0.24
C TYR A 120 10.82 -11.80 1.71
N ILE A 121 11.86 -11.89 2.52
CA ILE A 121 11.82 -11.50 3.93
C ILE A 121 12.12 -10.01 4.01
N VAL A 122 11.17 -9.24 4.51
CA VAL A 122 11.27 -7.79 4.61
C VAL A 122 11.97 -7.39 5.89
N SER A 123 13.08 -6.66 5.77
CA SER A 123 13.83 -6.11 6.89
C SER A 123 13.36 -4.69 7.26
N GLU A 124 13.75 -4.20 8.44
CA GLU A 124 13.50 -2.81 8.81
C GLU A 124 14.21 -1.82 7.87
N ASP A 125 15.37 -2.19 7.33
CA ASP A 125 16.09 -1.35 6.37
C ASP A 125 15.36 -1.22 5.03
N ASP A 126 14.61 -2.25 4.62
CA ASP A 126 13.71 -2.17 3.46
C ASP A 126 12.58 -1.16 3.69
N VAL A 127 12.00 -1.16 4.89
CA VAL A 127 10.95 -0.22 5.26
C VAL A 127 11.47 1.22 5.27
N LYS A 128 12.70 1.44 5.80
CA LYS A 128 13.37 2.75 5.77
C LYS A 128 13.73 3.17 4.35
N ALA A 129 14.21 2.24 3.51
CA ALA A 129 14.49 2.51 2.10
C ALA A 129 13.21 2.95 1.36
N PHE A 130 12.09 2.26 1.58
CA PHE A 130 10.81 2.66 1.01
C PHE A 130 10.35 4.04 1.51
N GLU A 131 10.55 4.34 2.78
CA GLU A 131 10.24 5.65 3.34
C GLU A 131 10.99 6.77 2.63
N LYS A 132 12.29 6.58 2.33
CA LYS A 132 13.11 7.52 1.54
C LYS A 132 12.59 7.70 0.12
N VAL A 133 12.19 6.61 -0.56
CA VAL A 133 11.57 6.68 -1.90
C VAL A 133 10.31 7.56 -1.90
N LEU A 134 9.63 7.63 -0.77
CA LEU A 134 8.41 8.44 -0.62
C LEU A 134 8.66 9.91 -0.25
N ASP A 135 9.89 10.32 0.04
CA ASP A 135 10.22 11.71 0.43
C ASP A 135 9.94 12.73 -0.68
N GLU A 136 9.99 12.31 -1.95
CA GLU A 136 9.58 13.14 -3.09
C GLU A 136 8.06 13.34 -3.21
N ARG A 137 7.27 12.64 -2.40
CA ARG A 137 5.81 12.70 -2.42
C ARG A 137 5.28 13.68 -1.37
N SER A 138 4.03 14.11 -1.54
CA SER A 138 3.37 14.89 -0.50
C SER A 138 3.30 14.11 0.82
N LYS A 139 3.45 14.78 1.97
CA LYS A 139 3.37 14.19 3.31
C LYS A 139 2.16 13.25 3.46
N SER A 140 0.98 13.69 3.03
CA SER A 140 -0.24 12.87 3.09
C SER A 140 -0.15 11.57 2.26
N THR A 141 0.53 11.63 1.10
CA THR A 141 0.74 10.44 0.26
C THR A 141 1.76 9.50 0.90
N LYS A 142 2.86 10.05 1.47
CA LYS A 142 3.86 9.28 2.21
C LYS A 142 3.21 8.56 3.38
N ASP A 143 2.51 9.28 4.26
CA ASP A 143 1.84 8.72 5.44
C ASP A 143 0.83 7.62 5.06
N MET A 144 0.05 7.85 4.02
CA MET A 144 -0.90 6.86 3.52
C MET A 144 -0.19 5.59 3.02
N ARG A 145 0.85 5.74 2.17
CA ARG A 145 1.59 4.61 1.61
C ARG A 145 2.28 3.80 2.69
N MET A 146 2.94 4.46 3.64
CA MET A 146 3.60 3.81 4.77
C MET A 146 2.61 3.05 5.65
N ARG A 147 1.46 3.66 5.97
CA ARG A 147 0.42 3.00 6.78
C ARG A 147 -0.08 1.71 6.14
N TYR A 148 -0.39 1.72 4.83
CA TYR A 148 -0.88 0.53 4.15
C TYR A 148 0.20 -0.52 3.93
N LEU A 149 1.45 -0.12 3.69
CA LEU A 149 2.56 -1.07 3.63
C LEU A 149 2.80 -1.74 5.00
N ARG A 150 2.93 -0.96 6.08
CA ARG A 150 3.16 -1.51 7.42
C ARG A 150 2.05 -2.46 7.86
N ARG A 151 0.79 -2.14 7.52
CA ARG A 151 -0.33 -3.04 7.76
C ARG A 151 -0.14 -4.36 6.99
N ALA A 152 0.14 -4.30 5.70
CA ALA A 152 0.35 -5.48 4.87
C ALA A 152 1.50 -6.36 5.39
N LEU A 153 2.62 -5.75 5.79
CA LEU A 153 3.77 -6.46 6.32
C LEU A 153 3.46 -7.14 7.67
N ALA A 154 2.72 -6.45 8.54
CA ALA A 154 2.30 -7.04 9.81
C ALA A 154 1.36 -8.24 9.62
N GLU A 155 0.40 -8.15 8.69
CA GLU A 155 -0.54 -9.23 8.37
C GLU A 155 0.15 -10.41 7.64
N SER A 156 1.23 -10.17 6.88
CA SER A 156 2.01 -11.22 6.20
C SER A 156 3.20 -11.76 7.01
N GLY A 157 3.37 -11.33 8.27
CA GLY A 157 4.52 -11.73 9.10
C GLY A 157 5.87 -11.26 8.54
N TYR A 158 5.90 -10.17 7.75
CA TYR A 158 7.08 -9.66 7.04
C TYR A 158 7.64 -10.61 5.98
N GLU A 159 6.86 -11.58 5.55
CA GLU A 159 7.21 -12.51 4.48
C GLU A 159 6.28 -12.28 3.28
N LEU A 160 6.88 -11.99 2.12
CA LEU A 160 6.15 -11.74 0.89
C LEU A 160 6.38 -12.87 -0.10
N SER A 161 5.36 -13.67 -0.33
CA SER A 161 5.32 -14.68 -1.41
C SER A 161 4.17 -14.36 -2.38
N PRO A 162 4.16 -14.95 -3.59
CA PRO A 162 3.03 -14.82 -4.51
C PRO A 162 1.69 -15.21 -3.90
N ASP A 163 1.67 -16.24 -3.07
CA ASP A 163 0.45 -16.75 -2.44
C ASP A 163 0.03 -15.87 -1.28
N SER A 164 0.95 -15.54 -0.34
CA SER A 164 0.64 -14.69 0.81
C SER A 164 0.09 -13.32 0.39
N ILE A 165 0.62 -12.73 -0.68
CA ILE A 165 0.11 -11.45 -1.19
C ILE A 165 -1.28 -11.60 -1.81
N ARG A 166 -1.54 -12.70 -2.55
CA ARG A 166 -2.88 -12.93 -3.15
C ARG A 166 -3.93 -13.10 -2.08
N ASP A 167 -3.65 -13.92 -1.07
CA ASP A 167 -4.56 -14.20 0.04
C ASP A 167 -4.84 -12.92 0.84
N LEU A 168 -3.80 -12.17 1.19
CA LEU A 168 -3.92 -10.88 1.85
C LEU A 168 -4.82 -9.90 1.07
N ILE A 169 -4.60 -9.77 -0.25
CA ILE A 169 -5.41 -8.85 -1.07
C ILE A 169 -6.86 -9.36 -1.19
N ALA A 170 -7.09 -10.66 -1.22
CA ALA A 170 -8.43 -11.25 -1.23
C ALA A 170 -9.19 -10.96 0.07
N GLU A 171 -8.58 -11.22 1.22
CA GLU A 171 -9.13 -10.92 2.55
C GLU A 171 -9.46 -9.43 2.72
N LEU A 172 -8.51 -8.56 2.41
CA LEU A 172 -8.71 -7.11 2.47
C LEU A 172 -9.81 -6.62 1.53
N LYS A 173 -10.05 -7.32 0.42
CA LYS A 173 -11.14 -6.97 -0.51
C LYS A 173 -12.51 -7.28 0.08
N GLU A 174 -12.64 -8.32 0.90
CA GLU A 174 -13.86 -8.62 1.66
C GLU A 174 -14.13 -7.54 2.71
N GLU A 175 -13.09 -7.05 3.39
CA GLU A 175 -13.22 -5.95 4.32
C GLU A 175 -13.59 -4.64 3.60
N SER A 176 -12.81 -4.26 2.59
CA SER A 176 -13.03 -3.05 1.80
C SER A 176 -12.19 -3.04 0.52
N SER A 177 -12.86 -2.89 -0.63
CA SER A 177 -12.18 -2.71 -1.93
C SER A 177 -11.21 -1.53 -1.97
N ASN A 178 -11.45 -0.47 -1.18
CA ASN A 178 -10.55 0.68 -1.10
C ASN A 178 -9.30 0.36 -0.28
N ILE A 179 -9.44 -0.34 0.84
CA ILE A 179 -8.31 -0.80 1.66
C ILE A 179 -7.43 -1.72 0.82
N ALA A 180 -8.00 -2.76 0.22
CA ALA A 180 -7.29 -3.67 -0.67
C ALA A 180 -6.55 -2.94 -1.81
N ARG A 181 -7.20 -1.95 -2.43
CA ARG A 181 -6.60 -1.14 -3.50
C ARG A 181 -5.42 -0.31 -3.00
N HIS A 182 -5.53 0.36 -1.86
CA HIS A 182 -4.44 1.16 -1.32
C HIS A 182 -3.27 0.29 -0.88
N THR A 183 -3.54 -0.85 -0.25
CA THR A 183 -2.54 -1.86 0.12
C THR A 183 -1.82 -2.41 -1.11
N ALA A 184 -2.57 -2.88 -2.11
CA ALA A 184 -2.01 -3.39 -3.36
C ALA A 184 -1.12 -2.35 -4.07
N ASN A 185 -1.54 -1.08 -4.11
CA ASN A 185 -0.72 -0.01 -4.68
C ASN A 185 0.54 0.28 -3.87
N SER A 186 0.51 0.16 -2.55
CA SER A 186 1.69 0.34 -1.70
C SER A 186 2.67 -0.81 -1.87
N LEU A 187 2.18 -2.06 -1.89
CA LEU A 187 2.98 -3.26 -2.17
C LEU A 187 3.61 -3.21 -3.57
N LYS A 188 2.84 -2.86 -4.63
CA LYS A 188 3.39 -2.71 -5.99
C LYS A 188 4.55 -1.71 -6.04
N LEU A 189 4.39 -0.58 -5.36
CA LEU A 189 5.45 0.42 -5.32
C LEU A 189 6.66 -0.08 -4.54
N PHE A 190 6.46 -0.68 -3.36
CA PHE A 190 7.51 -1.28 -2.54
C PHE A 190 8.30 -2.35 -3.31
N ILE A 191 7.58 -3.28 -3.94
CA ILE A 191 8.20 -4.35 -4.74
C ILE A 191 9.03 -3.75 -5.89
N LYS A 192 8.48 -2.73 -6.59
CA LYS A 192 9.16 -2.10 -7.73
C LYS A 192 10.40 -1.31 -7.33
N THR A 193 10.42 -0.69 -6.15
CA THR A 193 11.50 0.24 -5.77
C THR A 193 12.50 -0.35 -4.79
N VAL A 194 12.09 -1.24 -3.90
CA VAL A 194 12.97 -1.80 -2.86
C VAL A 194 13.34 -3.25 -3.18
N VAL A 195 12.34 -4.11 -3.42
CA VAL A 195 12.63 -5.52 -3.68
C VAL A 195 13.40 -5.70 -4.99
N ALA A 196 13.05 -4.92 -6.03
CA ALA A 196 13.70 -5.01 -7.34
C ALA A 196 15.19 -4.62 -7.31
N GLU A 197 15.62 -3.74 -6.41
CA GLU A 197 17.03 -3.38 -6.24
C GLU A 197 17.86 -4.55 -5.69
N LYS A 198 17.23 -5.41 -4.86
CA LYS A 198 17.91 -6.56 -4.25
C LYS A 198 17.76 -7.85 -5.05
N ASN A 199 16.58 -8.09 -5.61
CA ASN A 199 16.27 -9.28 -6.39
C ASN A 199 15.22 -8.98 -7.46
N LEU A 200 15.69 -8.67 -8.68
CA LEU A 200 14.82 -8.28 -9.80
C LEU A 200 13.88 -9.42 -10.23
N GLN A 201 14.36 -10.68 -10.23
CA GLN A 201 13.54 -11.82 -10.65
C GLN A 201 12.39 -12.08 -9.66
N LEU A 202 12.70 -12.08 -8.36
CA LEU A 202 11.69 -12.22 -7.32
C LEU A 202 10.72 -11.04 -7.32
N ALA A 203 11.22 -9.81 -7.51
CA ALA A 203 10.36 -8.64 -7.62
C ALA A 203 9.37 -8.75 -8.79
N GLN A 204 9.80 -9.23 -9.95
CA GLN A 204 8.92 -9.47 -11.10
C GLN A 204 7.85 -10.53 -10.79
N LEU A 205 8.24 -11.62 -10.15
CA LEU A 205 7.33 -12.68 -9.73
C LEU A 205 6.27 -12.15 -8.76
N LEU A 206 6.69 -11.47 -7.68
CA LEU A 206 5.79 -10.87 -6.69
C LEU A 206 4.90 -9.79 -7.33
N TYR A 207 5.49 -8.92 -8.16
CA TYR A 207 4.75 -7.87 -8.83
C TYR A 207 3.64 -8.40 -9.73
N ASN A 208 3.88 -9.49 -10.46
CA ASN A 208 2.93 -10.07 -11.38
C ASN A 208 1.90 -11.01 -10.71
N SER A 209 2.14 -11.42 -9.46
CA SER A 209 1.27 -12.38 -8.75
C SER A 209 -0.12 -11.84 -8.42
N PHE A 210 -0.31 -10.54 -8.35
CA PHE A 210 -1.59 -9.93 -7.98
C PHE A 210 -1.94 -8.72 -8.83
N LYS A 211 -3.23 -8.37 -8.88
CA LYS A 211 -3.74 -7.17 -9.56
C LYS A 211 -4.26 -6.17 -8.53
N VAL A 212 -4.11 -4.88 -8.83
CA VAL A 212 -4.70 -3.82 -8.02
C VAL A 212 -6.23 -3.87 -8.16
N PRO A 213 -6.99 -4.06 -7.07
CA PRO A 213 -8.45 -4.09 -7.13
C PRO A 213 -9.02 -2.79 -7.70
N LYS A 214 -10.06 -2.90 -8.52
CA LYS A 214 -10.80 -1.74 -9.00
C LYS A 214 -11.60 -1.14 -7.84
N SER A 215 -11.69 0.19 -7.77
CA SER A 215 -12.58 0.83 -6.81
C SER A 215 -14.02 0.53 -7.18
N THR A 216 -14.75 -0.13 -6.29
CA THR A 216 -16.18 -0.40 -6.44
C THR A 216 -17.04 0.73 -5.87
N TYR A 217 -16.43 1.63 -5.09
CA TYR A 217 -17.15 2.71 -4.44
C TYR A 217 -17.44 3.84 -5.42
N LYS A 218 -18.67 3.88 -5.89
CA LYS A 218 -19.22 5.03 -6.62
C LYS A 218 -19.99 5.90 -5.64
N TYR A 219 -19.32 6.93 -5.10
CA TYR A 219 -20.00 7.93 -4.29
C TYR A 219 -21.02 8.68 -5.16
N LYS A 220 -22.29 8.65 -4.73
CA LYS A 220 -23.35 9.49 -5.30
C LYS A 220 -23.52 10.69 -4.38
N PRO A 221 -23.29 11.93 -4.86
CA PRO A 221 -23.59 13.13 -4.10
C PRO A 221 -25.06 13.17 -3.73
N ARG A 222 -25.36 13.67 -2.54
CA ARG A 222 -26.77 13.88 -2.16
C ARG A 222 -27.39 14.99 -3.00
N PRO A 223 -28.66 14.88 -3.37
CA PRO A 223 -29.40 15.96 -4.01
C PRO A 223 -29.66 17.07 -2.97
N LEU A 224 -28.79 18.07 -2.95
CA LEU A 224 -28.95 19.26 -2.14
C LEU A 224 -29.54 20.38 -3.00
N THR A 225 -30.39 21.22 -2.38
CA THR A 225 -30.94 22.41 -3.00
C THR A 225 -30.26 23.66 -2.45
N LEU A 226 -30.38 24.78 -3.16
CA LEU A 226 -29.87 26.05 -2.68
C LEU A 226 -30.57 26.46 -1.35
N ASP A 227 -31.86 26.19 -1.21
CA ASP A 227 -32.62 26.48 0.01
C ASP A 227 -32.12 25.66 1.20
N ASN A 228 -31.77 24.40 0.99
CA ASN A 228 -31.12 23.62 2.05
C ASN A 228 -29.82 24.27 2.51
N LEU A 229 -29.01 24.81 1.59
CA LEU A 229 -27.77 25.48 1.95
C LEU A 229 -28.01 26.80 2.69
N LYS A 230 -29.01 27.60 2.27
CA LYS A 230 -29.39 28.83 2.97
C LYS A 230 -29.85 28.54 4.40
N GLN A 231 -30.68 27.53 4.60
CA GLN A 231 -31.13 27.10 5.93
C GLN A 231 -29.98 26.62 6.81
N ILE A 232 -29.06 25.79 6.27
CA ILE A 232 -27.87 25.35 6.99
C ILE A 232 -27.01 26.55 7.36
N PHE A 233 -26.72 27.45 6.41
CA PHE A 233 -25.95 28.66 6.65
C PHE A 233 -26.50 29.49 7.80
N ASN A 234 -27.81 29.67 7.86
CA ASN A 234 -28.48 30.42 8.94
C ASN A 234 -28.34 29.71 10.29
N ASN A 235 -28.33 28.40 10.32
CA ASN A 235 -28.20 27.58 11.55
C ASN A 235 -26.75 27.37 12.02
N ILE A 236 -25.72 27.79 11.25
CA ILE A 236 -24.34 27.76 11.73
C ILE A 236 -24.14 28.92 12.70
N GLU A 237 -23.80 28.63 13.95
CA GLU A 237 -23.59 29.66 14.99
C GLU A 237 -22.17 30.24 14.94
N HIS A 238 -21.16 29.40 14.73
CA HIS A 238 -19.75 29.82 14.70
C HIS A 238 -19.44 30.63 13.43
N VAL A 239 -19.12 31.92 13.56
CA VAL A 239 -18.91 32.84 12.45
C VAL A 239 -17.83 32.37 11.45
N GLY A 240 -16.73 31.83 11.95
CA GLY A 240 -15.68 31.24 11.08
C GLY A 240 -16.15 30.02 10.29
N ALA A 241 -16.98 29.16 10.89
CA ALA A 241 -17.57 28.03 10.20
C ALA A 241 -18.61 28.49 9.17
N LYS A 242 -19.36 29.53 9.46
CA LYS A 242 -20.31 30.18 8.56
C LYS A 242 -19.61 30.74 7.32
N ALA A 243 -18.51 31.48 7.51
CA ALA A 243 -17.65 31.98 6.41
C ALA A 243 -17.06 30.81 5.59
N PHE A 244 -16.57 29.79 6.26
CA PHE A 244 -15.98 28.61 5.60
C PHE A 244 -17.01 27.86 4.74
N PHE A 245 -18.22 27.67 5.27
CA PHE A 245 -19.31 27.05 4.54
C PHE A 245 -19.75 27.88 3.33
N LEU A 246 -19.87 29.19 3.50
CA LEU A 246 -20.24 30.16 2.46
C LEU A 246 -19.27 30.07 1.27
N LEU A 247 -17.97 30.14 1.55
CA LEU A 247 -16.95 30.05 0.50
C LEU A 247 -16.98 28.67 -0.19
N LEU A 248 -17.15 27.56 0.53
CA LEU A 248 -17.26 26.23 -0.08
C LEU A 248 -18.46 26.14 -1.01
N ALA A 249 -19.61 26.67 -0.61
CA ALA A 249 -20.85 26.57 -1.35
C ALA A 249 -20.86 27.46 -2.60
N GLU A 250 -20.36 28.67 -2.52
CA GLU A 250 -20.39 29.64 -3.63
C GLU A 250 -19.22 29.51 -4.61
N THR A 251 -18.06 28.97 -4.16
CA THR A 251 -16.89 28.87 -5.05
C THR A 251 -16.70 27.46 -5.64
N GLY A 252 -17.30 26.44 -5.02
CA GLY A 252 -17.08 25.04 -5.39
C GLY A 252 -15.63 24.56 -5.22
N LEU A 253 -14.77 25.29 -4.49
CA LEU A 253 -13.41 24.91 -4.19
C LEU A 253 -13.35 23.68 -3.28
N ARG A 254 -12.20 22.99 -3.25
CA ARG A 254 -12.00 21.85 -2.34
C ARG A 254 -11.86 22.35 -0.91
N VAL A 255 -12.33 21.54 0.06
CA VAL A 255 -12.22 21.84 1.49
C VAL A 255 -10.79 22.22 1.89
N GLY A 256 -9.78 21.49 1.39
CA GLY A 256 -8.39 21.80 1.67
C GLY A 256 -7.90 23.09 1.00
N GLU A 257 -8.45 23.46 -0.16
CA GLU A 257 -8.11 24.71 -0.86
C GLU A 257 -8.64 25.89 -0.06
N VAL A 258 -9.92 25.90 0.30
CA VAL A 258 -10.50 26.96 1.12
C VAL A 258 -9.83 27.07 2.49
N TYR A 259 -9.55 25.94 3.14
CA TYR A 259 -8.89 25.93 4.46
C TYR A 259 -7.46 26.44 4.43
N SER A 260 -6.75 26.26 3.31
CA SER A 260 -5.37 26.71 3.14
C SER A 260 -5.25 28.13 2.61
N LEU A 261 -6.37 28.83 2.34
CA LEU A 261 -6.34 30.21 1.86
C LEU A 261 -5.64 31.13 2.86
N ARG A 262 -4.81 32.03 2.32
CA ARG A 262 -4.26 33.16 3.04
C ARG A 262 -5.09 34.42 2.79
N VAL A 263 -5.02 35.34 3.67
CA VAL A 263 -5.75 36.65 3.54
C VAL A 263 -5.36 37.36 2.24
N GLU A 264 -4.08 37.38 1.91
CA GLU A 264 -3.54 38.02 0.70
C GLU A 264 -4.04 37.41 -0.63
N GLN A 265 -4.53 36.12 -0.60
CA GLN A 265 -5.07 35.46 -1.77
C GLN A 265 -6.51 35.83 -2.09
N VAL A 266 -7.16 36.59 -1.21
CA VAL A 266 -8.56 37.03 -1.34
C VAL A 266 -8.63 38.53 -1.56
N ASP A 267 -8.73 38.90 -2.82
CA ASP A 267 -8.92 40.29 -3.22
C ASP A 267 -10.41 40.66 -3.12
N LEU A 268 -10.76 41.28 -2.00
CA LEU A 268 -12.13 41.68 -1.73
C LEU A 268 -12.56 42.92 -2.54
N ALA A 269 -11.62 43.70 -3.09
CA ALA A 269 -11.94 44.82 -3.93
C ALA A 269 -12.38 44.38 -5.31
N ASN A 270 -11.62 43.43 -5.90
CA ASN A 270 -11.92 42.85 -7.20
C ASN A 270 -12.79 41.58 -7.11
N ARG A 271 -13.14 41.14 -5.90
CA ARG A 271 -13.97 39.97 -5.63
C ARG A 271 -13.37 38.65 -6.17
N VAL A 272 -12.05 38.51 -6.09
CA VAL A 272 -11.29 37.42 -6.69
C VAL A 272 -10.55 36.61 -5.61
N ILE A 273 -10.55 35.33 -5.73
CA ILE A 273 -9.70 34.39 -4.97
C ILE A 273 -8.65 33.82 -5.93
N LYS A 274 -7.37 34.12 -5.66
CA LYS A 274 -6.24 33.57 -6.44
C LYS A 274 -5.60 32.41 -5.71
N ILE A 275 -5.72 31.21 -6.27
CA ILE A 275 -5.18 29.99 -5.66
C ILE A 275 -3.91 29.63 -6.42
N MET A 276 -2.77 30.14 -5.93
CA MET A 276 -1.47 29.82 -6.49
C MET A 276 -0.94 28.50 -5.89
N LYS A 277 -1.37 27.35 -6.42
CA LYS A 277 -0.73 26.05 -6.17
C LYS A 277 -0.46 25.36 -7.50
N GLU A 278 0.79 25.40 -7.92
CA GLU A 278 1.32 24.58 -9.00
C GLU A 278 1.49 23.15 -8.53
N ASN A 279 0.48 22.32 -8.76
CA ASN A 279 0.59 20.88 -8.73
C ASN A 279 0.07 20.35 -10.07
N GLN A 280 0.80 19.41 -10.69
CA GLN A 280 0.51 18.85 -12.01
C GLN A 280 -0.93 18.33 -12.21
N THR A 281 -1.66 18.06 -11.11
CA THR A 281 -3.01 17.47 -11.16
C THR A 281 -4.11 18.31 -10.52
N LYS A 282 -3.78 19.44 -9.87
CA LYS A 282 -4.74 20.28 -9.13
C LYS A 282 -4.52 21.75 -9.48
N ARG A 283 -5.15 22.18 -10.55
CA ARG A 283 -5.07 23.56 -11.07
C ARG A 283 -6.33 24.34 -10.69
N ALA A 284 -6.57 24.59 -9.40
CA ALA A 284 -7.48 25.66 -9.05
C ALA A 284 -6.71 26.96 -9.25
N TYR A 285 -7.09 27.73 -10.26
CA TYR A 285 -6.38 28.94 -10.65
C TYR A 285 -7.03 30.19 -10.06
N ILE A 286 -8.34 30.34 -10.24
CA ILE A 286 -9.11 31.51 -9.87
C ILE A 286 -10.53 31.11 -9.46
N SER A 287 -11.09 31.81 -8.48
CA SER A 287 -12.51 31.79 -8.16
C SER A 287 -12.99 33.19 -7.84
N PHE A 288 -14.29 33.38 -7.72
CA PHE A 288 -14.90 34.69 -7.51
C PHE A 288 -15.80 34.68 -6.28
N LEU A 289 -16.18 35.90 -5.85
CA LEU A 289 -17.10 36.14 -4.76
C LEU A 289 -18.24 37.05 -5.23
N HIS A 290 -19.47 36.75 -4.77
CA HIS A 290 -20.57 37.68 -4.94
C HIS A 290 -20.39 38.93 -4.10
N LYS A 291 -21.00 40.07 -4.50
CA LYS A 291 -20.91 41.34 -3.77
C LYS A 291 -21.41 41.21 -2.34
N GLU A 292 -22.51 40.52 -2.16
CA GLU A 292 -23.14 40.25 -0.87
C GLU A 292 -22.23 39.44 0.06
N THR A 293 -21.52 38.45 -0.51
CA THR A 293 -20.55 37.65 0.21
C THR A 293 -19.35 38.51 0.68
N VAL A 294 -18.83 39.37 -0.19
CA VAL A 294 -17.75 40.28 0.17
C VAL A 294 -18.19 41.25 1.29
N ASN A 295 -19.39 41.81 1.20
CA ASN A 295 -19.91 42.67 2.24
C ASN A 295 -20.05 41.93 3.57
N TRP A 296 -20.63 40.72 3.55
CA TRP A 296 -20.75 39.90 4.74
C TRP A 296 -19.40 39.51 5.35
N LEU A 297 -18.42 39.17 4.49
CA LEU A 297 -17.04 38.90 4.97
C LEU A 297 -16.42 40.09 5.65
N LYS A 298 -16.54 41.34 5.06
CA LYS A 298 -16.01 42.55 5.62
C LYS A 298 -16.68 42.98 6.94
N GLU A 299 -18.01 42.83 7.02
CA GLU A 299 -18.77 43.29 8.16
C GLU A 299 -18.82 42.30 9.33
N LYS A 300 -18.82 41.01 9.04
CA LYS A 300 -19.05 40.00 10.06
C LYS A 300 -17.84 39.11 10.30
N TYR A 301 -17.20 38.64 9.22
CA TYR A 301 -16.16 37.65 9.37
C TYR A 301 -14.79 38.22 9.71
N LEU A 302 -14.32 39.22 8.98
CA LEU A 302 -12.97 39.75 9.18
C LEU A 302 -12.79 40.36 10.58
N PRO A 303 -13.73 41.17 11.12
CA PRO A 303 -13.60 41.67 12.49
C PRO A 303 -13.56 40.54 13.52
N TYR A 304 -14.41 39.50 13.36
CA TYR A 304 -14.40 38.31 14.22
C TYR A 304 -13.07 37.56 14.13
N ARG A 305 -12.53 37.39 12.94
CA ARG A 305 -11.23 36.80 12.71
C ARG A 305 -10.10 37.56 13.39
N GLU A 306 -10.05 38.85 13.23
CA GLU A 306 -9.03 39.73 13.82
C GLU A 306 -9.06 39.69 15.35
N GLU A 307 -10.25 39.74 15.94
CA GLU A 307 -10.43 39.59 17.37
C GLU A 307 -9.91 38.22 17.86
N PHE A 308 -10.27 37.16 17.16
CA PHE A 308 -9.81 35.78 17.47
C PHE A 308 -8.27 35.70 17.38
N VAL A 309 -7.66 36.18 16.30
CA VAL A 309 -6.20 36.21 16.12
C VAL A 309 -5.53 36.99 17.25
N SER A 310 -6.05 38.19 17.59
CA SER A 310 -5.48 39.03 18.65
C SER A 310 -5.53 38.34 20.03
N ARG A 311 -6.67 37.72 20.37
CA ARG A 311 -6.81 36.96 21.64
C ARG A 311 -5.85 35.79 21.71
N TYR A 312 -5.75 35.00 20.64
CA TYR A 312 -4.88 33.85 20.60
C TYR A 312 -3.40 34.23 20.63
N GLU A 313 -3.00 35.28 19.91
CA GLU A 313 -1.63 35.81 19.95
C GLU A 313 -1.19 36.18 21.35
N LYS A 314 -2.05 36.89 22.10
CA LYS A 314 -1.76 37.26 23.50
C LYS A 314 -1.55 36.03 24.38
N ALA A 315 -2.38 35.00 24.20
CA ALA A 315 -2.27 33.75 24.98
C ALA A 315 -1.00 32.98 24.64
N VAL A 316 -0.60 32.93 23.38
CA VAL A 316 0.50 32.08 22.90
C VAL A 316 1.87 32.76 23.01
N LYS A 317 1.94 34.09 23.00
CA LYS A 317 3.19 34.83 23.30
C LYS A 317 3.78 34.44 24.66
N GLN A 318 2.94 34.11 25.62
CA GLN A 318 3.38 33.66 26.95
C GLN A 318 4.10 32.31 26.96
N ILE A 319 3.90 31.50 25.95
CA ILE A 319 4.48 30.13 25.82
C ILE A 319 5.48 30.01 24.67
N GLY A 320 5.88 31.10 24.05
CA GLY A 320 6.98 31.17 23.07
C GLY A 320 6.70 30.47 21.72
N ILE A 321 5.44 30.26 21.34
CA ILE A 321 5.08 29.65 20.06
C ILE A 321 5.02 30.70 18.96
N ASP A 322 5.69 30.44 17.82
CA ASP A 322 5.57 31.27 16.61
C ASP A 322 4.20 31.07 15.95
N VAL A 323 3.47 32.18 15.83
CA VAL A 323 2.13 32.23 15.23
C VAL A 323 2.11 32.88 13.85
N THR A 324 3.25 33.29 13.30
CA THR A 324 3.34 34.07 12.07
C THR A 324 2.60 33.40 10.91
N SER A 325 2.89 32.16 10.63
CA SER A 325 2.26 31.41 9.54
C SER A 325 0.75 31.17 9.75
N TRP A 326 0.32 31.15 11.00
CA TRP A 326 -1.08 30.94 11.37
C TRP A 326 -1.92 32.21 11.20
N LYS A 327 -1.35 33.38 11.49
CA LYS A 327 -1.99 34.70 11.29
C LYS A 327 -2.31 34.98 9.82
N GLU A 328 -1.48 34.51 8.91
CA GLU A 328 -1.68 34.73 7.49
C GLU A 328 -2.86 33.95 6.92
N LYS A 329 -3.33 32.89 7.62
CA LYS A 329 -4.47 32.09 7.16
C LYS A 329 -5.76 32.89 7.17
N LEU A 330 -6.55 32.74 6.11
CA LEU A 330 -7.92 33.28 6.11
C LEU A 330 -8.73 32.59 7.23
N PHE A 331 -8.58 31.29 7.45
CA PHE A 331 -9.25 30.52 8.50
C PHE A 331 -8.26 30.04 9.57
N PRO A 332 -7.99 30.84 10.60
CA PRO A 332 -7.08 30.47 11.69
C PRO A 332 -7.77 29.62 12.78
N PHE A 333 -8.61 28.71 12.40
CA PHE A 333 -9.36 27.81 13.27
C PHE A 333 -8.97 26.36 13.00
N GLN A 334 -9.21 25.46 13.95
CA GLN A 334 -9.03 24.03 13.69
C GLN A 334 -10.09 23.56 12.69
N LEU A 335 -9.66 22.81 11.68
CA LEU A 335 -10.58 22.27 10.64
C LEU A 335 -11.63 21.35 11.24
N ALA A 336 -11.28 20.65 12.32
CA ALA A 336 -12.21 19.78 13.05
C ALA A 336 -13.38 20.58 13.64
N ASP A 337 -13.11 21.74 14.24
CA ASP A 337 -14.10 22.59 14.87
C ASP A 337 -15.04 23.23 13.83
N LEU A 338 -14.47 23.72 12.72
CA LEU A 338 -15.26 24.22 11.59
C LEU A 338 -16.21 23.14 11.06
N ARG A 339 -15.70 21.94 10.88
CA ARG A 339 -16.51 20.79 10.41
C ARG A 339 -17.57 20.39 11.43
N ALA A 340 -17.25 20.35 12.71
CA ALA A 340 -18.20 19.98 13.76
C ALA A 340 -19.38 20.97 13.82
N SER A 341 -19.09 22.27 13.76
CA SER A 341 -20.11 23.33 13.74
C SER A 341 -21.04 23.21 12.52
N ILE A 342 -20.45 23.03 11.32
CA ILE A 342 -21.25 22.84 10.09
C ILE A 342 -22.10 21.57 10.16
N LYS A 343 -21.55 20.46 10.63
CA LYS A 343 -22.29 19.20 10.77
C LYS A 343 -23.42 19.31 11.80
N GLY A 344 -23.20 20.05 12.89
CA GLY A 344 -24.26 20.37 13.84
C GLY A 344 -25.44 21.09 13.19
N ALA A 345 -25.16 22.11 12.38
CA ALA A 345 -26.16 22.84 11.62
C ALA A 345 -26.87 21.93 10.59
N MET A 346 -26.14 21.05 9.89
CA MET A 346 -26.73 20.09 8.97
C MET A 346 -27.73 19.16 9.67
N ARG A 347 -27.36 18.60 10.83
CA ARG A 347 -28.27 17.75 11.63
C ARG A 347 -29.50 18.51 12.07
N LYS A 348 -29.34 19.76 12.55
CA LYS A 348 -30.43 20.61 12.99
C LYS A 348 -31.40 20.93 11.85
N THR A 349 -30.88 21.13 10.63
CA THR A 349 -31.69 21.54 9.46
C THR A 349 -32.29 20.37 8.72
N LEU A 350 -31.52 19.30 8.48
CA LEU A 350 -31.88 18.20 7.58
C LEU A 350 -32.06 16.85 8.30
N GLY A 351 -31.86 16.78 9.62
CA GLY A 351 -31.83 15.54 10.38
C GLY A 351 -30.67 14.61 10.05
N THR A 352 -29.77 15.01 9.16
CA THR A 352 -28.67 14.17 8.66
C THR A 352 -27.48 14.99 8.22
N GLU A 353 -26.31 14.35 8.11
CA GLU A 353 -25.08 14.97 7.62
C GLU A 353 -24.80 14.59 6.17
N PHE A 354 -24.13 15.48 5.45
CA PHE A 354 -23.49 15.20 4.16
C PHE A 354 -22.02 15.57 4.20
N ARG A 355 -21.26 15.14 3.20
CA ARG A 355 -19.84 15.50 3.10
C ARG A 355 -19.71 16.92 2.58
N LEU A 356 -18.81 17.72 3.14
CA LEU A 356 -18.51 19.05 2.60
C LEU A 356 -18.11 19.04 1.11
N TYR A 357 -17.65 17.89 0.62
CA TYR A 357 -17.39 17.69 -0.81
C TYR A 357 -18.66 17.74 -1.67
N ASP A 358 -19.83 17.50 -1.10
CA ASP A 358 -21.12 17.57 -1.82
C ASP A 358 -21.46 19.01 -2.22
N LEU A 359 -20.99 20.02 -1.47
CA LEU A 359 -21.09 21.43 -1.85
C LEU A 359 -20.44 21.70 -3.20
N ARG A 360 -19.26 21.11 -3.44
CA ARG A 360 -18.59 21.20 -4.72
C ARG A 360 -19.32 20.50 -5.85
N ALA A 361 -19.99 19.39 -5.55
CA ALA A 361 -20.83 18.67 -6.52
C ALA A 361 -22.10 19.48 -6.82
N LEU A 362 -22.70 20.10 -5.81
CA LEU A 362 -23.83 21.01 -5.98
C LEU A 362 -23.45 22.22 -6.83
N PHE A 363 -22.36 22.90 -6.54
CA PHE A 363 -21.86 24.03 -7.33
C PHE A 363 -21.74 23.67 -8.81
N ALA A 364 -21.08 22.53 -9.12
CA ALA A 364 -20.96 22.08 -10.51
C ALA A 364 -22.30 21.80 -11.16
N SER A 365 -23.18 21.07 -10.46
CA SER A 365 -24.50 20.71 -10.96
C SER A 365 -25.40 21.94 -11.17
N TYR A 366 -25.29 22.91 -10.25
CA TYR A 366 -26.03 24.15 -10.32
C TYR A 366 -25.64 24.97 -11.57
N LEU A 367 -24.34 25.18 -11.80
CA LEU A 367 -23.83 25.86 -12.97
C LEU A 367 -24.24 25.18 -14.28
N ILE A 368 -24.09 23.85 -14.35
CA ILE A 368 -24.45 23.08 -15.54
C ILE A 368 -25.97 23.21 -15.83
N LYS A 369 -26.82 23.13 -14.82
CA LYS A 369 -28.28 23.31 -14.94
C LYS A 369 -28.65 24.72 -15.43
N ASN A 370 -27.84 25.72 -15.09
CA ASN A 370 -28.00 27.10 -15.56
C ASN A 370 -27.29 27.39 -16.89
N GLY A 371 -26.95 26.35 -17.65
CA GLY A 371 -26.41 26.48 -19.02
C GLY A 371 -24.91 26.78 -19.11
N VAL A 372 -24.16 26.67 -18.00
CA VAL A 372 -22.71 26.88 -18.04
C VAL A 372 -22.02 25.63 -18.58
N SER A 373 -21.13 25.81 -19.56
CA SER A 373 -20.33 24.74 -20.15
C SER A 373 -19.54 23.97 -19.10
N PRO A 374 -19.51 22.62 -19.14
CA PRO A 374 -18.69 21.80 -18.24
C PRO A 374 -17.20 22.18 -18.28
N MET A 375 -16.68 22.73 -19.38
CA MET A 375 -15.29 23.24 -19.44
C MET A 375 -15.07 24.41 -18.51
N ILE A 376 -15.99 25.37 -18.50
CA ILE A 376 -15.93 26.53 -17.60
C ILE A 376 -16.10 26.10 -16.14
N VAL A 377 -17.01 25.18 -15.86
CA VAL A 377 -17.18 24.61 -14.53
C VAL A 377 -15.89 23.94 -14.05
N ASN A 378 -15.21 23.18 -14.91
CA ASN A 378 -13.91 22.58 -14.58
C ASN A 378 -12.84 23.63 -14.31
N LEU A 379 -12.82 24.74 -15.07
CA LEU A 379 -11.89 25.85 -14.87
C LEU A 379 -12.10 26.49 -13.48
N LEU A 380 -13.35 26.88 -13.17
CA LEU A 380 -13.71 27.47 -11.87
C LEU A 380 -13.41 26.54 -10.68
N GLN A 381 -13.57 25.24 -10.86
CA GLN A 381 -13.26 24.27 -9.83
C GLN A 381 -11.80 23.79 -9.83
N GLY A 382 -10.95 24.20 -10.75
CA GLY A 382 -9.57 23.72 -10.87
C GLY A 382 -9.49 22.21 -11.07
N ARG A 383 -10.31 21.66 -11.96
CA ARG A 383 -10.22 20.28 -12.42
C ARG A 383 -9.40 20.24 -13.70
N ALA A 384 -8.49 19.26 -13.80
CA ALA A 384 -7.86 18.98 -15.10
C ALA A 384 -8.96 18.56 -16.11
N PRO A 385 -8.90 19.04 -17.35
CA PRO A 385 -9.83 18.61 -18.38
C PRO A 385 -9.68 17.11 -18.62
N PRO A 386 -10.76 16.41 -19.03
CA PRO A 386 -10.65 15.06 -19.55
C PRO A 386 -9.60 15.01 -20.67
N ALA A 387 -8.85 13.93 -20.77
CA ALA A 387 -7.74 13.81 -21.73
C ALA A 387 -8.12 14.21 -23.18
N GLN A 388 -9.33 13.83 -23.61
CA GLN A 388 -9.88 14.16 -24.93
C GLN A 388 -10.11 15.67 -25.18
N PHE A 389 -10.25 16.47 -24.11
CA PHE A 389 -10.45 17.93 -24.21
C PHE A 389 -9.24 18.74 -23.77
N GLN A 390 -8.14 18.08 -23.42
CA GLN A 390 -6.96 18.75 -22.88
C GLN A 390 -6.32 19.70 -23.90
N ILE A 391 -6.22 19.28 -25.16
CA ILE A 391 -5.69 20.11 -26.25
C ILE A 391 -6.60 21.30 -26.49
N LEU A 392 -7.92 21.08 -26.59
CA LEU A 392 -8.89 22.15 -26.82
C LEU A 392 -8.84 23.19 -25.70
N GLN A 393 -8.79 22.77 -24.44
CA GLN A 393 -8.78 23.70 -23.28
C GLN A 393 -7.45 24.44 -23.14
N ASN A 394 -6.32 23.79 -23.46
CA ASN A 394 -5.01 24.40 -23.26
C ASN A 394 -4.59 25.34 -24.42
N HIS A 395 -5.09 25.10 -25.63
CA HIS A 395 -4.60 25.78 -26.83
C HIS A 395 -5.65 26.62 -27.57
N TYR A 396 -6.92 26.29 -27.42
CA TYR A 396 -7.98 26.92 -28.22
C TYR A 396 -9.08 27.61 -27.42
N PHE A 397 -9.17 27.31 -26.12
CA PHE A 397 -10.19 27.90 -25.26
C PHE A 397 -9.60 29.09 -24.51
N VAL A 398 -9.97 30.31 -24.95
CA VAL A 398 -9.57 31.57 -24.31
C VAL A 398 -10.82 32.22 -23.71
N ILE A 399 -10.78 32.47 -22.41
CA ILE A 399 -11.78 33.24 -21.69
C ILE A 399 -11.05 34.22 -20.74
N SER A 400 -11.42 35.49 -20.79
CA SER A 400 -10.84 36.50 -19.90
C SER A 400 -11.36 36.37 -18.46
N GLU A 401 -10.60 36.82 -17.49
CA GLU A 401 -11.04 36.85 -16.08
C GLU A 401 -12.34 37.66 -15.93
N ILE A 402 -12.51 38.73 -16.69
CA ILE A 402 -13.69 39.60 -16.66
C ILE A 402 -14.94 38.86 -17.14
N GLU A 403 -14.82 38.14 -18.27
CA GLU A 403 -15.92 37.35 -18.80
C GLU A 403 -16.29 36.19 -17.84
N LEU A 404 -15.27 35.56 -17.26
CA LEU A 404 -15.47 34.48 -16.30
C LEU A 404 -16.15 35.00 -15.03
N GLN A 405 -15.79 36.17 -14.54
CA GLN A 405 -16.41 36.81 -13.40
C GLN A 405 -17.87 37.22 -13.70
N LYS A 406 -18.13 37.76 -14.87
CA LYS A 406 -19.49 38.13 -15.30
C LYS A 406 -20.38 36.88 -15.34
N LEU A 407 -19.88 35.79 -15.93
CA LEU A 407 -20.59 34.52 -15.98
C LEU A 407 -20.83 33.96 -14.56
N TYR A 408 -19.83 34.07 -13.68
CA TYR A 408 -19.96 33.66 -12.28
C TYR A 408 -21.05 34.51 -11.60
N ASP A 409 -21.04 35.80 -11.74
CA ASP A 409 -22.04 36.72 -11.14
C ASP A 409 -23.48 36.40 -11.60
N GLU A 410 -23.65 36.00 -12.87
CA GLU A 410 -24.96 35.67 -13.43
C GLU A 410 -25.45 34.27 -13.05
N LYS A 411 -24.55 33.29 -12.96
CA LYS A 411 -24.92 31.85 -12.98
C LYS A 411 -24.53 31.08 -11.73
N ALA A 412 -23.64 31.60 -10.87
CA ALA A 412 -23.19 30.86 -9.68
C ALA A 412 -24.24 30.88 -8.56
N PRO A 413 -24.25 29.85 -7.68
CA PRO A 413 -25.19 29.82 -6.55
C PRO A 413 -24.91 30.97 -5.59
N ARG A 414 -26.00 31.63 -5.10
CA ARG A 414 -25.95 32.72 -4.11
C ARG A 414 -26.63 32.28 -2.84
N LEU A 415 -25.91 32.26 -1.74
CA LEU A 415 -26.46 31.97 -0.43
C LEU A 415 -27.01 33.22 0.25
N LEU A 416 -26.36 34.36 -0.01
CA LEU A 416 -26.73 35.69 0.47
C LEU A 416 -27.40 36.46 -0.68
N GLY A 417 -28.63 36.90 -0.47
CA GLY A 417 -29.41 37.60 -1.50
C GLY A 417 -30.85 37.14 -1.58
#